data_cd55e05c23062a6dc25158e3e05e4669
#
_entry.id   cd55e05c23062a6dc25158e3e05e4669
#
_cell.length_a   1.000
_cell.length_b   1.000
_cell.length_c   1.000
_cell.angle_alpha   90.00
_cell.angle_beta   90.00
_cell.angle_gamma   90.00
#
_symmetry.space_group_name_H-M   'P 1'
#
loop_
_entity.id
_entity.type
_entity.pdbx_description
1 polymer ?
#
loop_
_entity_poly.entity_id
_entity_poly.type
_entity_poly.pdbx_seq_one_letter_code
_entity_poly.pdbx_strand_id
1 'polypeptide(L)'
;MRCAEQWITHNNLILDAFQTLDVTLNIDADLQNDQWYLVICNHQSWTDILLLQRALNRKIPMLKFFIKQALIYVPILGICWWALDFPIMKRYSRQTLIRKPQLKGKDLETTRKSCERFKLTPVAVLNFLEGTRFTVEKQRQSNSPYQRLLKPKTAGAAMVVEALEQHLTAILDVTIVYHQKTPNFFDFLSGHTHPISIKIEQIAVPRAQQKSEQTPPKSVGRAMQQVITDRWALKDAYLQQSLEPN
;
A
#
# COMPACT_ATOMS: atom_id res chain seq x y z
N MET A 1 19.33 0.51 6.97
CA MET A 1 18.60 0.51 5.68
C MET A 1 19.36 -0.17 4.56
N ARG A 2 20.65 0.08 4.35
CA ARG A 2 21.45 -0.58 3.27
C ARG A 2 21.35 -2.12 3.21
N CYS A 3 21.31 -2.80 4.36
CA CYS A 3 21.17 -4.27 4.39
C CYS A 3 19.82 -4.74 3.84
N ALA A 4 18.73 -4.01 4.11
CA ALA A 4 17.41 -4.38 3.60
C ALA A 4 17.28 -4.13 2.08
N GLU A 5 17.85 -3.03 1.59
CA GLU A 5 17.91 -2.74 0.15
C GLU A 5 18.77 -3.78 -0.59
N GLN A 6 19.89 -4.20 0.01
CA GLN A 6 20.70 -5.29 -0.53
C GLN A 6 19.94 -6.61 -0.53
N TRP A 7 19.22 -6.92 0.53
CA TRP A 7 18.39 -8.12 0.60
C TRP A 7 17.32 -8.14 -0.51
N ILE A 8 16.62 -7.02 -0.73
CA ILE A 8 15.67 -6.89 -1.85
C ILE A 8 16.40 -7.06 -3.20
N THR A 9 17.57 -6.46 -3.34
CA THR A 9 18.38 -6.60 -4.58
C THR A 9 18.75 -8.05 -4.83
N HIS A 10 19.22 -8.80 -3.82
CA HIS A 10 19.55 -10.22 -3.97
C HIS A 10 18.30 -11.06 -4.28
N ASN A 11 17.16 -10.78 -3.65
CA ASN A 11 15.92 -11.46 -4.01
C ASN A 11 15.52 -11.21 -5.46
N ASN A 12 15.69 -9.99 -5.97
CA ASN A 12 15.44 -9.68 -7.38
C ASN A 12 16.37 -10.46 -8.30
N LEU A 13 17.67 -10.54 -7.99
CA LEU A 13 18.64 -11.33 -8.77
C LEU A 13 18.30 -12.82 -8.78
N ILE A 14 17.87 -13.36 -7.63
CA ILE A 14 17.42 -14.75 -7.53
C ILE A 14 16.18 -14.95 -8.42
N LEU A 15 15.19 -14.08 -8.32
CA LEU A 15 14.00 -14.16 -9.17
C LEU A 15 14.36 -14.09 -10.65
N ASP A 16 15.27 -13.20 -11.05
CA ASP A 16 15.71 -13.06 -12.44
C ASP A 16 16.50 -14.28 -12.96
N ALA A 17 17.21 -14.97 -12.06
CA ALA A 17 17.95 -16.18 -12.40
C ALA A 17 17.04 -17.41 -12.60
N PHE A 18 15.94 -17.48 -11.87
CA PHE A 18 15.04 -18.64 -11.91
C PHE A 18 13.80 -18.45 -12.77
N GLN A 19 13.45 -17.22 -13.12
CA GLN A 19 12.25 -16.93 -13.91
C GLN A 19 12.37 -15.65 -14.70
N THR A 20 11.72 -15.63 -15.87
CA THR A 20 11.54 -14.41 -16.66
C THR A 20 10.19 -13.80 -16.29
N LEU A 21 10.23 -12.74 -15.49
CA LEU A 21 9.02 -11.97 -15.16
C LEU A 21 8.79 -10.95 -16.27
N ASP A 22 7.66 -11.07 -16.95
CA ASP A 22 7.20 -10.06 -17.90
C ASP A 22 6.46 -8.95 -17.11
N VAL A 23 7.23 -7.96 -16.68
CA VAL A 23 6.72 -6.82 -15.91
C VAL A 23 6.97 -5.52 -16.65
N THR A 24 5.90 -4.91 -17.13
CA THR A 24 5.93 -3.56 -17.70
C THR A 24 5.76 -2.53 -16.58
N LEU A 25 6.73 -1.62 -16.45
CA LEU A 25 6.74 -0.59 -15.44
C LEU A 25 6.58 0.80 -16.08
N ASN A 26 5.48 1.48 -15.74
CA ASN A 26 5.21 2.86 -16.16
C ASN A 26 5.24 3.77 -14.92
N ILE A 27 6.24 4.66 -14.86
CA ILE A 27 6.45 5.59 -13.75
C ILE A 27 6.26 7.00 -14.25
N ASP A 28 5.20 7.64 -13.77
CA ASP A 28 4.91 9.07 -13.94
C ASP A 28 5.07 9.76 -12.57
N ALA A 29 6.32 9.79 -12.09
CA ALA A 29 6.68 10.31 -10.77
C ALA A 29 8.17 10.65 -10.70
N ASP A 30 8.50 11.75 -10.02
CA ASP A 30 9.87 12.07 -9.61
C ASP A 30 10.18 11.34 -8.29
N LEU A 31 10.95 10.25 -8.38
CA LEU A 31 11.24 9.38 -7.25
C LEU A 31 12.63 9.66 -6.68
N GLN A 32 12.69 9.95 -5.39
CA GLN A 32 13.93 10.25 -4.68
C GLN A 32 14.05 9.39 -3.41
N ASN A 33 15.24 8.87 -3.14
CA ASN A 33 15.47 7.91 -2.04
C ASN A 33 15.64 8.57 -0.66
N ASP A 34 15.58 9.89 -0.56
CA ASP A 34 15.70 10.69 0.65
C ASP A 34 14.42 11.46 1.02
N GLN A 35 13.30 11.12 0.39
CA GLN A 35 12.01 11.77 0.57
C GLN A 35 11.00 10.86 1.29
N TRP A 36 9.90 11.43 1.78
CA TRP A 36 8.81 10.71 2.43
C TRP A 36 7.64 10.50 1.48
N TYR A 37 7.15 9.27 1.38
CA TYR A 37 6.04 8.93 0.52
C TYR A 37 4.95 8.17 1.26
N LEU A 38 3.70 8.44 0.89
CA LEU A 38 2.60 7.51 1.12
C LEU A 38 2.35 6.75 -0.19
N VAL A 39 2.51 5.45 -0.18
CA VAL A 39 2.23 4.59 -1.34
C VAL A 39 0.85 3.96 -1.14
N ILE A 40 -0.09 4.25 -2.02
CA ILE A 40 -1.41 3.64 -2.04
C ILE A 40 -1.52 2.68 -3.22
N CYS A 41 -2.05 1.48 -2.98
CA CYS A 41 -2.07 0.43 -3.99
C CYS A 41 -3.33 -0.44 -3.88
N ASN A 42 -3.79 -1.00 -5.00
CA ASN A 42 -4.73 -2.12 -5.01
C ASN A 42 -4.03 -3.40 -4.53
N HIS A 43 -4.80 -4.42 -4.14
CA HIS A 43 -4.24 -5.65 -3.56
C HIS A 43 -4.92 -6.88 -4.11
N GLN A 44 -4.20 -7.68 -4.88
CA GLN A 44 -4.73 -8.90 -5.52
C GLN A 44 -4.00 -10.18 -5.09
N SER A 45 -2.69 -10.11 -4.85
CA SER A 45 -1.85 -11.26 -4.56
C SER A 45 -0.87 -11.01 -3.41
N TRP A 46 -0.33 -12.08 -2.85
CA TRP A 46 0.85 -12.01 -1.98
C TRP A 46 2.07 -11.46 -2.72
N THR A 47 2.12 -11.65 -4.03
CA THR A 47 3.21 -11.21 -4.89
C THR A 47 3.27 -9.70 -5.07
N ASP A 48 2.17 -8.97 -4.78
CA ASP A 48 2.11 -7.52 -4.89
C ASP A 48 3.23 -6.84 -4.08
N ILE A 49 3.56 -7.38 -2.90
CA ILE A 49 4.64 -6.82 -2.06
C ILE A 49 5.99 -6.99 -2.74
N LEU A 50 6.27 -8.17 -3.31
CA LEU A 50 7.53 -8.45 -4.00
C LEU A 50 7.67 -7.60 -5.27
N LEU A 51 6.58 -7.45 -6.02
CA LEU A 51 6.53 -6.60 -7.22
C LEU A 51 6.77 -5.12 -6.88
N LEU A 52 6.15 -4.61 -5.81
CA LEU A 52 6.35 -3.24 -5.34
C LEU A 52 7.79 -3.02 -4.84
N GLN A 53 8.33 -3.97 -4.07
CA GLN A 53 9.72 -3.91 -3.63
C GLN A 53 10.67 -3.89 -4.82
N ARG A 54 10.43 -4.72 -5.84
CA ARG A 54 11.21 -4.76 -7.08
C ARG A 54 11.13 -3.44 -7.84
N ALA A 55 9.91 -2.93 -8.07
CA ALA A 55 9.67 -1.72 -8.86
C ALA A 55 10.28 -0.46 -8.23
N LEU A 56 10.25 -0.38 -6.90
CA LEU A 56 10.60 0.81 -6.13
C LEU A 56 11.95 0.72 -5.40
N ASN A 57 12.64 -0.44 -5.46
CA ASN A 57 13.93 -0.62 -4.78
C ASN A 57 14.93 0.44 -5.22
N ARG A 58 15.57 1.11 -4.26
CA ARG A 58 16.55 2.19 -4.44
C ARG A 58 16.05 3.45 -5.17
N LYS A 59 14.80 3.48 -5.62
CA LYS A 59 14.18 4.68 -6.19
C LYS A 59 13.53 5.54 -5.13
N ILE A 60 12.97 4.92 -4.09
CA ILE A 60 12.41 5.57 -2.91
C ILE A 60 12.95 4.90 -1.65
N PRO A 61 12.77 5.49 -0.45
CA PRO A 61 13.11 4.84 0.81
C PRO A 61 12.38 3.50 0.94
N MET A 62 12.94 2.65 1.80
CA MET A 62 12.38 1.32 2.05
C MET A 62 10.88 1.38 2.34
N LEU A 63 10.12 0.57 1.60
CA LEU A 63 8.69 0.40 1.84
C LEU A 63 8.44 -0.22 3.21
N LYS A 64 7.70 0.50 4.06
CA LYS A 64 7.17 -0.02 5.33
C LYS A 64 5.66 -0.17 5.24
N PHE A 65 5.14 -1.30 5.64
CA PHE A 65 3.71 -1.59 5.67
C PHE A 65 3.30 -2.10 7.04
N PHE A 66 2.02 -1.96 7.37
CA PHE A 66 1.49 -2.40 8.64
C PHE A 66 1.31 -3.92 8.66
N ILE A 67 2.06 -4.58 9.55
CA ILE A 67 2.09 -6.03 9.68
C ILE A 67 1.05 -6.50 10.69
N LYS A 68 0.27 -7.52 10.32
CA LYS A 68 -0.62 -8.20 11.27
C LYS A 68 0.21 -8.90 12.34
N GLN A 69 -0.11 -8.70 13.62
CA GLN A 69 0.63 -9.28 14.76
C GLN A 69 0.88 -10.78 14.63
N ALA A 70 -0.06 -11.55 14.07
CA ALA A 70 0.12 -12.98 13.88
C ALA A 70 1.32 -13.35 13.00
N LEU A 71 1.77 -12.46 12.13
CA LEU A 71 2.90 -12.71 11.23
C LEU A 71 4.27 -12.58 11.92
N ILE A 72 4.35 -11.98 13.10
CA ILE A 72 5.60 -11.91 13.88
C ILE A 72 6.07 -13.30 14.30
N TYR A 73 5.14 -14.24 14.46
CA TYR A 73 5.46 -15.61 14.86
C TYR A 73 5.97 -16.47 13.70
N VAL A 74 6.03 -15.91 12.47
CA VAL A 74 6.67 -16.59 11.34
C VAL A 74 8.18 -16.57 11.58
N PRO A 75 8.84 -17.74 11.70
CA PRO A 75 10.28 -17.83 11.92
C PRO A 75 11.06 -17.00 10.91
N ILE A 76 12.17 -16.41 11.34
CA ILE A 76 13.05 -15.53 10.55
C ILE A 76 12.37 -14.22 10.15
N LEU A 77 11.20 -14.26 9.44
CA LEU A 77 10.51 -13.07 8.97
C LEU A 77 10.06 -12.16 10.12
N GLY A 78 9.57 -12.73 11.22
CA GLY A 78 9.17 -11.96 12.39
C GLY A 78 10.32 -11.17 12.99
N ILE A 79 11.52 -11.78 13.09
CA ILE A 79 12.74 -11.13 13.56
C ILE A 79 13.17 -10.02 12.59
N CYS A 80 13.11 -10.27 11.27
CA CYS A 80 13.44 -9.28 10.26
C CYS A 80 12.52 -8.06 10.34
N TRP A 81 11.21 -8.24 10.47
CA TRP A 81 10.26 -7.14 10.59
C TRP A 81 10.46 -6.34 11.88
N TRP A 82 10.75 -7.03 12.98
CA TRP A 82 11.08 -6.37 14.24
C TRP A 82 12.38 -5.55 14.12
N ALA A 83 13.45 -6.13 13.58
CA ALA A 83 14.74 -5.47 13.41
C ALA A 83 14.69 -4.29 12.44
N LEU A 84 13.80 -4.33 11.44
CA LEU A 84 13.57 -3.26 10.48
C LEU A 84 12.50 -2.26 10.94
N ASP A 85 12.03 -2.37 12.17
CA ASP A 85 11.05 -1.46 12.76
C ASP A 85 9.74 -1.32 11.94
N PHE A 86 9.21 -2.46 11.47
CA PHE A 86 7.91 -2.48 10.83
C PHE A 86 6.79 -2.27 11.84
N PRO A 87 5.77 -1.46 11.54
CA PRO A 87 4.65 -1.23 12.44
C PRO A 87 3.76 -2.48 12.55
N ILE A 88 3.64 -2.99 13.77
CA ILE A 88 2.88 -4.20 14.07
C ILE A 88 1.50 -3.81 14.58
N MET A 89 0.44 -4.27 13.90
CA MET A 89 -0.94 -3.96 14.24
C MET A 89 -1.70 -5.16 14.78
N LYS A 90 -2.41 -4.94 15.89
CA LYS A 90 -3.43 -5.86 16.39
C LYS A 90 -4.75 -5.53 15.70
N ARG A 91 -5.06 -6.22 14.59
CA ARG A 91 -6.36 -6.05 13.93
C ARG A 91 -7.42 -6.82 14.70
N TYR A 92 -8.28 -6.12 15.41
CA TYR A 92 -9.39 -6.72 16.13
C TYR A 92 -10.59 -6.96 15.20
N SER A 93 -11.22 -8.13 15.31
CA SER A 93 -12.46 -8.40 14.59
C SER A 93 -13.61 -7.52 15.11
N ARG A 94 -14.63 -7.29 14.29
CA ARG A 94 -15.84 -6.54 14.69
C ARG A 94 -16.47 -7.15 15.94
N GLN A 95 -16.54 -8.48 16.05
CA GLN A 95 -17.03 -9.19 17.21
C GLN A 95 -16.20 -8.92 18.47
N THR A 96 -14.88 -8.89 18.33
CA THR A 96 -13.97 -8.55 19.45
C THR A 96 -14.17 -7.11 19.91
N LEU A 97 -14.37 -6.16 19.00
CA LEU A 97 -14.62 -4.76 19.34
C LEU A 97 -15.98 -4.54 20.01
N ILE A 98 -17.00 -5.35 19.67
CA ILE A 98 -18.30 -5.33 20.36
C ILE A 98 -18.15 -5.85 21.80
N ARG A 99 -17.39 -6.95 21.98
CA ARG A 99 -17.16 -7.55 23.31
C ARG A 99 -16.22 -6.74 24.20
N LYS A 100 -15.28 -6.01 23.61
CA LYS A 100 -14.25 -5.21 24.30
C LYS A 100 -14.12 -3.83 23.67
N PRO A 101 -15.05 -2.91 23.95
CA PRO A 101 -15.07 -1.55 23.38
C PRO A 101 -13.80 -0.74 23.65
N GLN A 102 -13.09 -1.03 24.74
CA GLN A 102 -11.82 -0.38 25.12
C GLN A 102 -10.67 -0.67 24.12
N LEU A 103 -10.85 -1.61 23.20
CA LEU A 103 -9.88 -1.91 22.13
C LEU A 103 -10.11 -1.04 20.89
N LYS A 104 -11.24 -0.32 20.82
CA LYS A 104 -11.54 0.57 19.71
C LYS A 104 -10.53 1.72 19.67
N GLY A 105 -9.90 1.91 18.52
CA GLY A 105 -8.91 2.97 18.32
C GLY A 105 -7.45 2.59 18.67
N LYS A 106 -7.19 1.43 19.26
CA LYS A 106 -5.80 0.99 19.53
C LYS A 106 -4.97 0.83 18.26
N ASP A 107 -5.59 0.44 17.16
CA ASP A 107 -4.91 0.35 15.86
C ASP A 107 -4.47 1.74 15.39
N LEU A 108 -5.31 2.75 15.64
CA LEU A 108 -5.03 4.15 15.31
C LEU A 108 -3.88 4.70 16.17
N GLU A 109 -3.87 4.39 17.45
CA GLU A 109 -2.78 4.78 18.36
C GLU A 109 -1.44 4.15 17.95
N THR A 110 -1.46 2.87 17.56
CA THR A 110 -0.27 2.16 17.05
C THR A 110 0.25 2.81 15.78
N THR A 111 -0.65 3.16 14.84
CA THR A 111 -0.28 3.88 13.62
C THR A 111 0.36 5.22 13.94
N ARG A 112 -0.24 6.00 14.84
CA ARG A 112 0.32 7.31 15.25
C ARG A 112 1.71 7.18 15.86
N LYS A 113 1.91 6.23 16.79
CA LYS A 113 3.24 5.97 17.40
C LYS A 113 4.28 5.57 16.36
N SER A 114 3.89 4.80 15.35
CA SER A 114 4.80 4.43 14.26
C SER A 114 5.15 5.63 13.39
N CYS A 115 4.17 6.48 13.07
CA CYS A 115 4.39 7.69 12.31
C CYS A 115 5.35 8.68 13.01
N GLU A 116 5.31 8.78 14.36
CA GLU A 116 6.28 9.62 15.10
C GLU A 116 7.73 9.16 14.84
N ARG A 117 7.97 7.86 14.78
CA ARG A 117 9.30 7.32 14.44
C ARG A 117 9.67 7.55 12.98
N PHE A 118 8.69 7.53 12.09
CA PHE A 118 8.88 7.76 10.66
C PHE A 118 9.28 9.20 10.33
N LYS A 119 9.07 10.16 11.23
CA LYS A 119 9.55 11.54 11.07
C LYS A 119 11.07 11.66 11.14
N LEU A 120 11.74 10.71 11.80
CA LEU A 120 13.18 10.77 12.04
C LEU A 120 14.04 10.41 10.83
N THR A 121 13.50 9.63 9.89
CA THR A 121 14.22 9.19 8.69
C THR A 121 13.26 9.02 7.53
N PRO A 122 13.68 9.32 6.29
CA PRO A 122 12.87 9.10 5.10
C PRO A 122 12.30 7.68 5.03
N VAL A 123 11.02 7.59 4.69
CA VAL A 123 10.29 6.32 4.61
C VAL A 123 9.19 6.39 3.56
N ALA A 124 8.92 5.27 2.91
CA ALA A 124 7.74 5.09 2.08
C ALA A 124 6.73 4.18 2.82
N VAL A 125 5.58 4.73 3.20
CA VAL A 125 4.54 3.99 3.93
C VAL A 125 3.56 3.38 2.93
N LEU A 126 3.57 2.05 2.79
CA LEU A 126 2.66 1.34 1.90
C LEU A 126 1.32 1.04 2.58
N ASN A 127 0.25 1.39 1.90
CA ASN A 127 -1.12 1.10 2.32
C ASN A 127 -1.91 0.44 1.17
N PHE A 128 -2.27 -0.82 1.34
CA PHE A 128 -3.25 -1.48 0.49
C PHE A 128 -4.65 -1.03 0.94
N LEU A 129 -5.25 -0.10 0.21
CA LEU A 129 -6.49 0.55 0.62
C LEU A 129 -7.69 -0.40 0.76
N GLU A 130 -7.69 -1.52 0.09
CA GLU A 130 -8.72 -2.56 0.22
C GLU A 130 -8.69 -3.25 1.60
N GLY A 131 -7.54 -3.23 2.26
CA GLY A 131 -7.31 -3.87 3.56
C GLY A 131 -7.38 -5.40 3.55
N THR A 132 -7.61 -5.99 2.38
CA THR A 132 -7.57 -7.43 2.09
C THR A 132 -7.37 -7.64 0.59
N ARG A 133 -6.92 -8.81 0.17
CA ARG A 133 -6.80 -9.13 -1.25
C ARG A 133 -8.17 -9.19 -1.91
N PHE A 134 -8.26 -8.62 -3.11
CA PHE A 134 -9.45 -8.65 -3.95
C PHE A 134 -9.82 -10.10 -4.29
N THR A 135 -11.10 -10.41 -4.22
CA THR A 135 -11.73 -11.58 -4.88
C THR A 135 -13.14 -11.18 -5.30
N VAL A 136 -13.65 -11.83 -6.34
CA VAL A 136 -15.00 -11.58 -6.84
C VAL A 136 -16.06 -11.81 -5.77
N GLU A 137 -15.87 -12.84 -4.89
CA GLU A 137 -16.79 -13.12 -3.78
C GLU A 137 -16.83 -11.95 -2.79
N LYS A 138 -15.66 -11.42 -2.41
CA LYS A 138 -15.59 -10.27 -1.49
C LYS A 138 -16.16 -9.01 -2.11
N GLN A 139 -15.92 -8.78 -3.40
CA GLN A 139 -16.47 -7.65 -4.12
C GLN A 139 -18.01 -7.69 -4.06
N ARG A 140 -18.63 -8.84 -4.36
CA ARG A 140 -20.08 -9.05 -4.27
C ARG A 140 -20.59 -8.91 -2.82
N GLN A 141 -19.94 -9.55 -1.84
CA GLN A 141 -20.33 -9.51 -0.42
C GLN A 141 -20.23 -8.09 0.18
N SER A 142 -19.29 -7.27 -0.27
CA SER A 142 -19.09 -5.91 0.22
C SER A 142 -19.96 -4.87 -0.48
N ASN A 143 -20.74 -5.26 -1.51
CA ASN A 143 -21.46 -4.35 -2.39
C ASN A 143 -20.54 -3.22 -2.88
N SER A 144 -19.34 -3.58 -3.34
CA SER A 144 -18.40 -2.59 -3.86
C SER A 144 -18.99 -1.92 -5.12
N PRO A 145 -18.95 -0.59 -5.23
CA PRO A 145 -19.38 0.10 -6.44
C PRO A 145 -18.39 -0.09 -7.62
N TYR A 146 -17.21 -0.64 -7.35
CA TYR A 146 -16.15 -0.88 -8.32
C TYR A 146 -16.21 -2.31 -8.85
N GLN A 147 -15.84 -2.50 -10.11
CA GLN A 147 -15.88 -3.83 -10.75
C GLN A 147 -14.64 -4.67 -10.44
N ARG A 148 -13.47 -4.03 -10.38
CA ARG A 148 -12.16 -4.67 -10.22
C ARG A 148 -11.49 -4.37 -8.88
N LEU A 149 -12.18 -3.65 -7.99
CA LEU A 149 -11.66 -3.20 -6.69
C LEU A 149 -12.69 -3.41 -5.57
N LEU A 150 -12.19 -3.58 -4.36
CA LEU A 150 -13.03 -3.44 -3.18
C LEU A 150 -13.15 -1.96 -2.78
N LYS A 151 -14.16 -1.64 -1.99
CA LYS A 151 -14.32 -0.29 -1.43
C LYS A 151 -13.10 0.10 -0.58
N PRO A 152 -12.45 1.25 -0.84
CA PRO A 152 -11.21 1.63 -0.15
C PRO A 152 -11.48 2.00 1.31
N LYS A 153 -10.55 1.61 2.18
CA LYS A 153 -10.50 1.99 3.61
C LYS A 153 -9.55 3.16 3.78
N THR A 154 -10.09 4.35 3.83
CA THR A 154 -9.32 5.60 3.78
C THR A 154 -8.69 6.01 5.10
N ALA A 155 -9.21 5.51 6.24
CA ALA A 155 -8.81 5.96 7.57
C ALA A 155 -7.30 5.78 7.87
N GLY A 156 -6.70 4.67 7.43
CA GLY A 156 -5.26 4.43 7.65
C GLY A 156 -4.39 5.39 6.85
N ALA A 157 -4.74 5.64 5.59
CA ALA A 157 -4.03 6.59 4.74
C ALA A 157 -4.19 8.02 5.24
N ALA A 158 -5.41 8.42 5.60
CA ALA A 158 -5.69 9.74 6.17
C ALA A 158 -4.86 10.02 7.42
N MET A 159 -4.73 9.01 8.32
CA MET A 159 -3.93 9.15 9.52
C MET A 159 -2.43 9.27 9.23
N VAL A 160 -1.90 8.54 8.26
CA VAL A 160 -0.50 8.68 7.84
C VAL A 160 -0.26 10.09 7.31
N VAL A 161 -1.18 10.62 6.48
CA VAL A 161 -1.08 12.00 5.98
C VAL A 161 -1.15 13.01 7.12
N GLU A 162 -2.09 12.88 8.06
CA GLU A 162 -2.21 13.77 9.23
C GLU A 162 -0.94 13.75 10.09
N ALA A 163 -0.37 12.56 10.31
CA ALA A 163 0.80 12.40 11.19
C ALA A 163 2.11 12.85 10.53
N LEU A 164 2.23 12.76 9.22
CA LEU A 164 3.44 13.06 8.46
C LEU A 164 3.29 14.26 7.51
N GLU A 165 2.21 15.04 7.60
CA GLU A 165 1.84 16.11 6.65
C GLU A 165 3.01 17.01 6.27
N GLN A 166 3.82 17.41 7.25
CA GLN A 166 4.96 18.33 7.05
C GLN A 166 6.18 17.65 6.39
N HIS A 167 6.24 16.31 6.42
CA HIS A 167 7.36 15.53 5.90
C HIS A 167 7.05 14.90 4.55
N LEU A 168 5.76 14.55 4.30
CA LEU A 168 5.37 13.89 3.07
C LEU A 168 5.63 14.78 1.85
N THR A 169 6.43 14.26 0.93
CA THR A 169 6.72 14.88 -0.36
C THR A 169 5.58 14.66 -1.33
N ALA A 170 5.12 13.42 -1.44
CA ALA A 170 4.06 13.06 -2.37
C ALA A 170 3.31 11.78 -1.93
N ILE A 171 2.18 11.54 -2.58
CA ILE A 171 1.50 10.26 -2.56
C ILE A 171 1.79 9.57 -3.88
N LEU A 172 2.20 8.30 -3.83
CA LEU A 172 2.38 7.46 -5.01
C LEU A 172 1.17 6.55 -5.15
N ASP A 173 0.39 6.78 -6.20
CA ASP A 173 -0.77 5.96 -6.54
C ASP A 173 -0.33 4.84 -7.46
N VAL A 174 -0.21 3.63 -6.92
CA VAL A 174 0.27 2.46 -7.65
C VAL A 174 -0.89 1.56 -8.06
N THR A 175 -0.93 1.18 -9.33
CA THR A 175 -1.87 0.21 -9.87
C THR A 175 -1.11 -0.99 -10.40
N ILE A 176 -1.40 -2.18 -9.86
CA ILE A 176 -0.90 -3.46 -10.35
C ILE A 176 -2.01 -4.11 -11.18
N VAL A 177 -1.68 -4.47 -12.42
CA VAL A 177 -2.56 -5.15 -13.36
C VAL A 177 -1.99 -6.53 -13.65
N TYR A 178 -2.73 -7.57 -13.36
CA TYR A 178 -2.47 -8.93 -13.81
C TYR A 178 -3.32 -9.19 -15.05
N HIS A 179 -2.72 -9.18 -16.23
CA HIS A 179 -3.46 -9.23 -17.51
C HIS A 179 -4.26 -10.51 -17.74
N GLN A 180 -3.92 -11.57 -16.99
CA GLN A 180 -4.67 -12.82 -17.02
C GLN A 180 -4.99 -13.28 -15.58
N LYS A 181 -4.59 -14.48 -15.22
CA LYS A 181 -4.79 -15.02 -13.87
C LYS A 181 -3.83 -14.40 -12.88
N THR A 182 -4.35 -13.90 -11.76
CA THR A 182 -3.53 -13.48 -10.61
C THR A 182 -2.77 -14.69 -10.05
N PRO A 183 -1.43 -14.67 -10.01
CA PRO A 183 -0.64 -15.81 -9.55
C PRO A 183 -0.81 -16.01 -8.05
N ASN A 184 -0.83 -17.26 -7.61
CA ASN A 184 -0.56 -17.56 -6.22
C ASN A 184 0.96 -17.48 -5.95
N PHE A 185 1.37 -17.66 -4.70
CA PHE A 185 2.78 -17.53 -4.32
C PHE A 185 3.68 -18.59 -5.00
N PHE A 186 3.19 -19.81 -5.15
CA PHE A 186 3.94 -20.88 -5.81
C PHE A 186 3.98 -20.71 -7.32
N ASP A 187 2.88 -20.30 -7.96
CA ASP A 187 2.87 -19.94 -9.40
C ASP A 187 3.91 -18.85 -9.67
N PHE A 188 3.99 -17.84 -8.80
CA PHE A 188 4.97 -16.77 -8.92
C PHE A 188 6.41 -17.27 -8.79
N LEU A 189 6.72 -18.10 -7.78
CA LEU A 189 8.08 -18.62 -7.59
C LEU A 189 8.53 -19.60 -8.68
N SER A 190 7.60 -20.34 -9.27
CA SER A 190 7.88 -21.30 -10.33
C SER A 190 7.92 -20.70 -11.76
N GLY A 191 7.76 -19.37 -11.86
CA GLY A 191 7.78 -18.68 -13.16
C GLY A 191 6.49 -18.82 -13.98
N HIS A 192 5.44 -19.45 -13.42
CA HIS A 192 4.13 -19.55 -14.07
C HIS A 192 3.34 -18.24 -13.89
N THR A 193 3.87 -17.17 -14.47
CA THR A 193 3.25 -15.84 -14.40
C THR A 193 2.87 -15.38 -15.81
N HIS A 194 1.80 -14.62 -15.87
CA HIS A 194 1.39 -13.91 -17.07
C HIS A 194 1.91 -12.46 -17.04
N PRO A 195 1.83 -11.71 -18.14
CA PRO A 195 2.23 -10.31 -18.17
C PRO A 195 1.61 -9.51 -17.03
N ILE A 196 2.42 -8.68 -16.40
CA ILE A 196 2.04 -7.81 -15.28
C ILE A 196 2.38 -6.37 -15.66
N SER A 197 1.47 -5.44 -15.45
CA SER A 197 1.78 -4.01 -15.58
C SER A 197 1.69 -3.32 -14.23
N ILE A 198 2.66 -2.45 -13.96
CA ILE A 198 2.68 -1.61 -12.77
C ILE A 198 2.72 -0.16 -13.23
N LYS A 199 1.67 0.59 -12.90
CA LYS A 199 1.58 2.03 -13.15
C LYS A 199 1.76 2.76 -11.82
N ILE A 200 2.65 3.75 -11.79
CA ILE A 200 2.94 4.58 -10.63
C ILE A 200 2.72 6.04 -11.03
N GLU A 201 1.80 6.71 -10.37
CA GLU A 201 1.49 8.12 -10.58
C GLU A 201 1.74 8.90 -9.29
N GLN A 202 2.38 10.05 -9.41
CA GLN A 202 2.58 10.96 -8.29
C GLN A 202 1.40 11.90 -8.15
N ILE A 203 0.85 12.01 -6.94
CA ILE A 203 -0.21 12.96 -6.62
C ILE A 203 0.18 13.82 -5.43
N ALA A 204 -0.33 15.04 -5.42
CA ALA A 204 -0.06 15.99 -4.35
C ALA A 204 -0.63 15.53 -3.01
N VAL A 205 0.08 15.81 -1.93
CA VAL A 205 -0.41 15.57 -0.57
C VAL A 205 -1.50 16.59 -0.25
N PRO A 206 -2.72 16.17 0.11
CA PRO A 206 -3.75 17.09 0.55
C PRO A 206 -3.34 17.72 1.88
N ARG A 207 -3.23 19.04 1.88
CA ARG A 207 -2.90 19.83 3.07
C ARG A 207 -4.15 20.44 3.68
N ALA A 208 -4.12 20.70 4.98
CA ALA A 208 -5.20 21.43 5.64
C ALA A 208 -5.35 22.81 4.97
N GLN A 209 -6.53 23.10 4.45
CA GLN A 209 -6.81 24.44 3.94
C GLN A 209 -6.90 25.41 5.13
N GLN A 210 -6.12 26.50 5.08
CA GLN A 210 -6.30 27.60 6.02
C GLN A 210 -7.72 28.13 5.90
N LYS A 211 -8.32 28.51 7.05
CA LYS A 211 -9.66 29.10 7.13
C LYS A 211 -9.78 30.21 6.09
N SER A 212 -10.63 30.03 5.08
CA SER A 212 -11.23 31.17 4.39
C SER A 212 -12.55 31.47 5.12
N GLU A 213 -12.93 32.75 5.18
CA GLU A 213 -14.11 33.23 5.93
C GLU A 213 -15.44 32.55 5.53
N GLN A 214 -15.48 31.82 4.43
CA GLN A 214 -16.71 31.27 3.86
C GLN A 214 -16.82 29.72 3.86
N THR A 215 -15.77 28.97 4.26
CA THR A 215 -15.82 27.51 4.22
C THR A 215 -15.23 26.89 5.49
N PRO A 216 -15.93 25.96 6.16
CA PRO A 216 -15.35 25.29 7.32
C PRO A 216 -14.10 24.53 6.91
N PRO A 217 -13.03 24.53 7.74
CA PRO A 217 -11.77 23.87 7.42
C PRO A 217 -12.04 22.39 7.16
N LYS A 218 -11.79 21.93 5.95
CA LYS A 218 -11.79 20.48 5.67
C LYS A 218 -10.60 19.89 6.41
N SER A 219 -10.87 18.98 7.34
CA SER A 219 -9.78 18.20 7.95
C SER A 219 -9.01 17.47 6.85
N VAL A 220 -7.68 17.37 7.00
CA VAL A 220 -6.80 16.62 6.08
C VAL A 220 -7.37 15.23 5.78
N GLY A 221 -7.96 14.59 6.79
CA GLY A 221 -8.62 13.30 6.63
C GLY A 221 -9.78 13.29 5.64
N ARG A 222 -10.62 14.32 5.61
CA ARG A 222 -11.72 14.45 4.62
C ARG A 222 -11.17 14.74 3.23
N ALA A 223 -10.15 15.59 3.13
CA ALA A 223 -9.50 15.86 1.85
C ALA A 223 -8.85 14.59 1.28
N MET A 224 -8.16 13.83 2.12
CA MET A 224 -7.57 12.54 1.72
C MET A 224 -8.63 11.52 1.31
N GLN A 225 -9.76 11.47 2.01
CA GLN A 225 -10.88 10.60 1.64
C GLN A 225 -11.41 10.92 0.24
N GLN A 226 -11.56 12.20 -0.09
CA GLN A 226 -12.00 12.64 -1.41
C GLN A 226 -10.98 12.24 -2.49
N VAL A 227 -9.70 12.55 -2.27
CA VAL A 227 -8.61 12.18 -3.19
C VAL A 227 -8.62 10.67 -3.46
N ILE A 228 -8.72 9.84 -2.41
CA ILE A 228 -8.77 8.39 -2.58
C ILE A 228 -10.01 7.97 -3.38
N THR A 229 -11.17 8.54 -3.11
CA THR A 229 -12.41 8.17 -3.81
C THR A 229 -12.31 8.46 -5.30
N ASP A 230 -11.81 9.64 -5.66
CA ASP A 230 -11.64 10.06 -7.05
C ASP A 230 -10.60 9.19 -7.77
N ARG A 231 -9.46 8.97 -7.14
CA ARG A 231 -8.39 8.11 -7.68
C ARG A 231 -8.83 6.66 -7.83
N TRP A 232 -9.65 6.16 -6.89
CA TRP A 232 -10.12 4.78 -6.91
C TRP A 232 -11.08 4.51 -8.07
N ALA A 233 -11.91 5.48 -8.42
CA ALA A 233 -12.77 5.40 -9.61
C ALA A 233 -11.95 5.38 -10.91
N LEU A 234 -10.93 6.25 -11.03
CA LEU A 234 -10.02 6.25 -12.18
C LEU A 234 -9.23 4.94 -12.28
N LYS A 235 -8.76 4.41 -11.14
CA LYS A 235 -8.04 3.14 -11.07
C LYS A 235 -8.93 1.96 -11.51
N ASP A 236 -10.19 1.92 -11.08
CA ASP A 236 -11.13 0.87 -11.50
C ASP A 236 -11.38 0.91 -13.01
N ALA A 237 -11.60 2.11 -13.57
CA ALA A 237 -11.75 2.30 -15.01
C ALA A 237 -10.51 1.85 -15.79
N TYR A 238 -9.31 2.22 -15.31
CA TYR A 238 -8.05 1.78 -15.91
C TYR A 238 -7.88 0.26 -15.87
N LEU A 239 -8.22 -0.39 -14.75
CA LEU A 239 -8.17 -1.84 -14.61
C LEU A 239 -9.15 -2.53 -15.55
N GLN A 240 -10.36 -1.99 -15.73
CA GLN A 240 -11.33 -2.51 -16.68
C GLN A 240 -10.79 -2.45 -18.11
N GLN A 241 -10.32 -1.27 -18.54
CA GLN A 241 -9.75 -1.07 -19.88
C GLN A 241 -8.54 -1.96 -20.14
N SER A 242 -7.66 -2.13 -19.15
CA SER A 242 -6.43 -2.96 -19.28
C SER A 242 -6.72 -4.46 -19.36
N LEU A 243 -7.90 -4.90 -18.94
CA LEU A 243 -8.30 -6.32 -18.87
C LEU A 243 -9.39 -6.66 -19.90
N GLU A 244 -9.83 -5.72 -20.71
CA GLU A 244 -10.68 -5.99 -21.87
C GLU A 244 -9.85 -6.73 -22.95
N PRO A 245 -10.34 -7.84 -23.49
CA PRO A 245 -9.68 -8.51 -24.61
C PRO A 245 -9.69 -7.57 -25.82
N ASN A 246 -8.51 -7.34 -26.40
CA ASN A 246 -8.38 -6.72 -27.73
C ASN A 246 -9.00 -7.60 -28.80
#